data_2f0da4635117743b871422ac3049fb5c
#
_entry.id   2f0da4635117743b871422ac3049fb5c
#
_cell.length_a   1.000
_cell.length_b   1.000
_cell.length_c   1.000
_cell.angle_alpha   90.00
_cell.angle_beta   90.00
_cell.angle_gamma   90.00
#
_symmetry.space_group_name_H-M   'P 1'
#
loop_
_entity.id
_entity.type
_entity.pdbx_description
1 polymer ?
#
loop_
_entity_poly.entity_id
_entity_poly.type
_entity_poly.pdbx_seq_one_letter_code
_entity_poly.pdbx_strand_id
1 'polypeptide(L)'
;MHILLTRPLEDCSQMILKFQSLGNKVSHLPLLKVDKINYDEINFSDFKAVVFTSANAVKFLDHKIIDKKILCFCVGSATEKKARSMGFQNVIAAEGNVENLKELILRNFDKKKRKNNLCEWRKYFD
;
A
#
# COMPACT_ATOMS: atom_id res chain seq x y z
N MET A 1 23.51 -21.77 1.95
CA MET A 1 23.70 -20.42 1.39
C MET A 1 23.68 -19.39 2.50
N HIS A 2 24.39 -18.29 2.37
CA HIS A 2 24.34 -17.16 3.31
C HIS A 2 23.61 -15.99 2.65
N ILE A 3 22.52 -15.54 3.27
CA ILE A 3 21.61 -14.52 2.72
C ILE A 3 21.72 -13.25 3.57
N LEU A 4 21.91 -12.11 2.94
CA LEU A 4 21.85 -10.80 3.56
C LEU A 4 20.51 -10.14 3.28
N LEU A 5 19.77 -9.76 4.33
CA LEU A 5 18.53 -9.00 4.23
C LEU A 5 18.75 -7.56 4.68
N THR A 6 18.27 -6.61 3.89
CA THR A 6 18.54 -5.17 4.07
C THR A 6 17.31 -4.34 4.42
N ARG A 7 16.12 -4.94 4.41
CA ARG A 7 14.86 -4.29 4.78
C ARG A 7 14.75 -4.10 6.31
N PRO A 8 13.89 -3.18 6.78
CA PRO A 8 13.54 -3.10 8.20
C PRO A 8 13.10 -4.45 8.76
N LEU A 9 13.41 -4.74 10.01
CA LEU A 9 13.16 -6.06 10.63
C LEU A 9 11.68 -6.44 10.57
N GLU A 10 10.77 -5.51 10.82
CA GLU A 10 9.32 -5.75 10.76
C GLU A 10 8.85 -6.25 9.37
N ASP A 11 9.54 -5.83 8.30
CA ASP A 11 9.19 -6.20 6.93
C ASP A 11 9.80 -7.53 6.48
N CYS A 12 10.79 -8.06 7.20
CA CYS A 12 11.52 -9.26 6.79
C CYS A 12 11.63 -10.37 7.86
N SER A 13 11.07 -10.18 9.04
CA SER A 13 11.14 -11.18 10.13
C SER A 13 10.64 -12.56 9.72
N GLN A 14 9.51 -12.63 9.03
CA GLN A 14 8.96 -13.90 8.50
C GLN A 14 9.88 -14.54 7.45
N MET A 15 10.50 -13.71 6.63
CA MET A 15 11.44 -14.17 5.60
C MET A 15 12.72 -14.73 6.20
N ILE A 16 13.22 -14.09 7.28
CA ILE A 16 14.36 -14.60 8.06
C ILE A 16 14.07 -16.01 8.55
N LEU A 17 12.94 -16.19 9.24
CA LEU A 17 12.54 -17.50 9.78
C LEU A 17 12.41 -18.55 8.68
N LYS A 18 11.80 -18.19 7.56
CA LYS A 18 11.63 -19.10 6.42
C LYS A 18 12.97 -19.53 5.82
N PHE A 19 13.90 -18.61 5.60
CA PHE A 19 15.21 -18.96 5.06
C PHE A 19 16.04 -19.80 6.04
N GLN A 20 15.97 -19.50 7.34
CA GLN A 20 16.63 -20.30 8.36
C GLN A 20 16.06 -21.72 8.44
N SER A 21 14.73 -21.88 8.34
CA SER A 21 14.09 -23.21 8.33
C SER A 21 14.47 -24.06 7.11
N LEU A 22 14.89 -23.42 6.01
CA LEU A 22 15.43 -24.06 4.82
C LEU A 22 16.95 -24.34 4.90
N GLY A 23 17.57 -24.19 6.08
CA GLY A 23 18.98 -24.44 6.30
C GLY A 23 19.93 -23.35 5.84
N ASN A 24 19.43 -22.16 5.53
CA ASN A 24 20.27 -21.04 5.12
C ASN A 24 20.74 -20.22 6.34
N LYS A 25 21.98 -19.73 6.29
CA LYS A 25 22.45 -18.70 7.20
C LYS A 25 21.89 -17.34 6.76
N VAL A 26 21.33 -16.57 7.69
CA VAL A 26 20.76 -15.26 7.41
C VAL A 26 21.44 -14.20 8.25
N SER A 27 21.92 -13.14 7.61
CA SER A 27 22.38 -11.91 8.26
C SER A 27 21.40 -10.77 7.95
N HIS A 28 21.18 -9.91 8.92
CA HIS A 28 20.28 -8.76 8.79
C HIS A 28 21.06 -7.47 8.96
N LEU A 29 20.99 -6.60 7.93
CA LEU A 29 21.58 -5.26 7.92
C LEU A 29 20.53 -4.27 7.41
N PRO A 30 19.71 -3.66 8.28
CA PRO A 30 18.72 -2.71 7.85
C PRO A 30 19.39 -1.43 7.31
N LEU A 31 19.20 -1.15 6.02
CA LEU A 31 19.71 0.04 5.35
C LEU A 31 18.67 1.16 5.26
N LEU A 32 17.43 0.87 5.61
CA LEU A 32 16.31 1.79 5.59
C LEU A 32 15.61 1.79 6.95
N LYS A 33 15.26 2.98 7.41
CA LYS A 33 14.36 3.20 8.54
C LYS A 33 13.12 3.93 8.03
N VAL A 34 11.95 3.42 8.39
CA VAL A 34 10.68 4.03 8.01
C VAL A 34 10.08 4.70 9.23
N ASP A 35 9.96 6.02 9.20
CA ASP A 35 9.40 6.82 10.27
C ASP A 35 8.18 7.61 9.78
N LYS A 36 7.25 7.88 10.71
CA LYS A 36 6.12 8.78 10.44
C LYS A 36 6.65 10.21 10.24
N ILE A 37 6.19 10.85 9.18
CA ILE A 37 6.36 12.29 9.00
C ILE A 37 5.08 13.03 9.44
N ASN A 38 5.23 14.27 9.87
CA ASN A 38 4.08 15.15 10.06
C ASN A 38 3.57 15.62 8.69
N TYR A 39 2.26 15.71 8.55
CA TYR A 39 1.60 16.24 7.36
C TYR A 39 0.45 17.16 7.80
N ASP A 40 0.06 18.06 6.90
CA ASP A 40 -1.04 18.98 7.15
C ASP A 40 -2.37 18.22 7.31
N GLU A 41 -3.31 18.83 8.00
CA GLU A 41 -4.63 18.24 8.19
C GLU A 41 -5.32 18.00 6.84
N ILE A 42 -5.76 16.76 6.63
CA ILE A 42 -6.43 16.33 5.40
C ILE A 42 -7.90 16.06 5.71
N ASN A 43 -8.80 16.71 4.96
CA ASN A 43 -10.21 16.38 5.01
C ASN A 43 -10.49 15.16 4.12
N PHE A 44 -10.52 13.98 4.70
CA PHE A 44 -10.74 12.74 3.96
C PHE A 44 -12.14 12.61 3.34
N SER A 45 -13.12 13.40 3.77
CA SER A 45 -14.47 13.40 3.18
C SER A 45 -14.51 13.88 1.73
N ASP A 46 -13.49 14.61 1.31
CA ASP A 46 -13.39 15.12 -0.08
C ASP A 46 -12.95 14.04 -1.08
N PHE A 47 -12.46 12.91 -0.57
CA PHE A 47 -11.92 11.82 -1.38
C PHE A 47 -12.88 10.65 -1.53
N LYS A 48 -12.94 10.06 -2.71
CA LYS A 48 -13.77 8.89 -3.02
C LYS A 48 -13.01 7.56 -2.88
N ALA A 49 -11.70 7.63 -2.93
CA ALA A 49 -10.82 6.48 -2.77
C ALA A 49 -9.48 6.89 -2.20
N VAL A 50 -8.77 5.93 -1.63
CA VAL A 50 -7.38 6.04 -1.20
C VAL A 50 -6.54 4.97 -1.89
N VAL A 51 -5.29 5.31 -2.20
CA VAL A 51 -4.34 4.40 -2.85
C VAL A 51 -3.13 4.20 -1.95
N PHE A 52 -2.81 2.95 -1.65
CA PHE A 52 -1.61 2.57 -0.91
C PHE A 52 -0.70 1.70 -1.75
N THR A 53 0.52 2.17 -1.97
CA THR A 53 1.57 1.40 -2.66
C THR A 53 2.55 0.74 -1.68
N SER A 54 2.38 0.97 -0.38
CA SER A 54 3.22 0.42 0.69
C SER A 54 2.41 0.15 1.95
N ALA A 55 2.70 -0.96 2.61
CA ALA A 55 2.15 -1.28 3.93
C ALA A 55 2.55 -0.25 5.00
N ASN A 56 3.72 0.38 4.85
CA ASN A 56 4.16 1.44 5.77
C ASN A 56 3.31 2.71 5.64
N ALA A 57 2.86 3.06 4.43
CA ALA A 57 1.94 4.18 4.24
C ALA A 57 0.61 3.94 4.97
N VAL A 58 0.09 2.71 4.93
CA VAL A 58 -1.10 2.31 5.70
C VAL A 58 -0.85 2.46 7.20
N LYS A 59 0.31 1.97 7.68
CA LYS A 59 0.66 1.98 9.11
C LYS A 59 0.71 3.40 9.69
N PHE A 60 1.25 4.35 8.95
CA PHE A 60 1.50 5.71 9.45
C PHE A 60 0.38 6.71 9.17
N LEU A 61 -0.66 6.32 8.43
CA LEU A 61 -1.84 7.15 8.26
C LEU A 61 -2.58 7.34 9.60
N ASP A 62 -3.13 8.51 9.82
CA ASP A 62 -4.00 8.72 10.97
C ASP A 62 -5.37 8.04 10.74
N HIS A 63 -5.55 6.89 11.39
CA HIS A 63 -6.73 6.07 11.23
C HIS A 63 -7.99 6.61 11.92
N LYS A 64 -7.87 7.67 12.70
CA LYS A 64 -9.01 8.28 13.38
C LYS A 64 -9.82 9.19 12.46
N ILE A 65 -9.18 9.75 11.45
CA ILE A 65 -9.77 10.76 10.55
C ILE A 65 -10.25 10.21 9.22
N ILE A 66 -9.96 8.95 8.89
CA ILE A 66 -10.38 8.34 7.63
C ILE A 66 -11.55 7.37 7.82
N ASP A 67 -12.60 7.51 7.00
CA ASP A 67 -13.69 6.54 6.96
C ASP A 67 -13.19 5.20 6.39
N LYS A 68 -13.32 4.14 7.17
CA LYS A 68 -12.90 2.79 6.79
C LYS A 68 -13.75 2.15 5.68
N LYS A 69 -14.88 2.76 5.33
CA LYS A 69 -15.72 2.38 4.19
C LYS A 69 -15.24 2.95 2.87
N ILE A 70 -14.29 3.90 2.89
CA ILE A 70 -13.70 4.45 1.67
C ILE A 70 -13.13 3.33 0.79
N LEU A 71 -13.23 3.47 -0.52
CA LEU A 71 -12.64 2.51 -1.45
C LEU A 71 -11.11 2.61 -1.36
N CYS A 72 -10.47 1.48 -1.06
CA CYS A 72 -9.04 1.41 -0.80
C CYS A 72 -8.36 0.54 -1.86
N PHE A 73 -7.50 1.14 -2.67
CA PHE A 73 -6.69 0.42 -3.64
C PHE A 73 -5.29 0.17 -3.08
N CYS A 74 -4.82 -1.06 -3.21
CA CYS A 74 -3.51 -1.48 -2.72
C CYS A 74 -2.66 -2.11 -3.81
N VAL A 75 -1.35 -1.92 -3.75
CA VAL A 75 -0.38 -2.69 -4.54
C VAL A 75 0.24 -3.75 -3.64
N GLY A 76 0.10 -5.01 -4.06
CA GLY A 76 0.70 -6.17 -3.40
C GLY A 76 -0.08 -6.67 -2.17
N SER A 77 0.09 -7.96 -1.90
CA SER A 77 -0.63 -8.67 -0.84
C SER A 77 -0.29 -8.18 0.57
N ALA A 78 0.95 -7.76 0.81
CA ALA A 78 1.37 -7.24 2.12
C ALA A 78 0.65 -5.93 2.47
N THR A 79 0.49 -5.03 1.49
CA THR A 79 -0.23 -3.77 1.65
C THR A 79 -1.72 -4.03 1.86
N GLU A 80 -2.31 -4.96 1.10
CA GLU A 80 -3.70 -5.38 1.26
C GLU A 80 -3.97 -5.92 2.67
N LYS A 81 -3.16 -6.88 3.12
CA LYS A 81 -3.29 -7.46 4.47
C LYS A 81 -3.20 -6.39 5.55
N LYS A 82 -2.26 -5.44 5.38
CA LYS A 82 -2.12 -4.32 6.33
C LYS A 82 -3.34 -3.41 6.32
N ALA A 83 -3.87 -3.05 5.15
CA ALA A 83 -5.07 -2.22 5.05
C ALA A 83 -6.28 -2.90 5.72
N ARG A 84 -6.52 -4.18 5.46
CA ARG A 84 -7.59 -4.96 6.10
C ARG A 84 -7.41 -5.05 7.62
N SER A 85 -6.18 -5.27 8.10
CA SER A 85 -5.88 -5.33 9.54
C SER A 85 -6.11 -3.99 10.25
N MET A 86 -6.01 -2.88 9.53
CA MET A 86 -6.29 -1.54 10.05
C MET A 86 -7.77 -1.12 9.92
N GLY A 87 -8.63 -2.02 9.48
CA GLY A 87 -10.08 -1.88 9.49
C GLY A 87 -10.70 -1.39 8.18
N PHE A 88 -9.95 -1.21 7.10
CA PHE A 88 -10.53 -0.88 5.79
C PHE A 88 -11.42 -2.01 5.30
N GLN A 89 -12.65 -1.68 4.92
CA GLN A 89 -13.69 -2.67 4.56
C GLN A 89 -13.74 -2.95 3.05
N ASN A 90 -13.44 -1.95 2.23
CA ASN A 90 -13.53 -2.02 0.76
C ASN A 90 -12.12 -1.97 0.16
N VAL A 91 -11.36 -3.07 0.27
CA VAL A 91 -9.98 -3.16 -0.21
C VAL A 91 -9.92 -3.95 -1.51
N ILE A 92 -9.32 -3.36 -2.53
CA ILE A 92 -9.03 -3.99 -3.82
C ILE A 92 -7.51 -3.97 -4.02
N ALA A 93 -6.92 -5.13 -4.21
CA ALA A 93 -5.48 -5.25 -4.43
C ALA A 93 -5.15 -5.50 -5.90
N ALA A 94 -4.16 -4.76 -6.41
CA ALA A 94 -3.51 -5.05 -7.67
C ALA A 94 -2.35 -6.01 -7.42
N GLU A 95 -2.29 -7.07 -8.19
CA GLU A 95 -1.12 -7.95 -8.21
C GLU A 95 -0.02 -7.34 -9.07
N GLY A 96 1.19 -7.30 -8.51
CA GLY A 96 2.41 -6.99 -9.25
C GLY A 96 2.82 -5.53 -9.24
N ASN A 97 2.27 -4.66 -10.04
CA ASN A 97 2.82 -3.32 -10.28
C ASN A 97 1.76 -2.21 -10.36
N VAL A 98 2.23 -0.99 -10.55
CA VAL A 98 1.40 0.23 -10.64
C VAL A 98 0.50 0.22 -11.90
N GLU A 99 0.91 -0.46 -12.98
CA GLU A 99 0.10 -0.55 -14.21
C GLU A 99 -1.19 -1.34 -13.93
N ASN A 100 -1.09 -2.46 -13.23
CA ASN A 100 -2.25 -3.25 -12.83
C ASN A 100 -3.17 -2.45 -11.89
N LEU A 101 -2.59 -1.62 -11.02
CA LEU A 101 -3.35 -0.71 -10.17
C LEU A 101 -4.13 0.31 -11.00
N LYS A 102 -3.51 0.94 -12.00
CA LYS A 102 -4.15 1.89 -12.91
C LYS A 102 -5.38 1.27 -13.58
N GLU A 103 -5.24 0.05 -14.11
CA GLU A 103 -6.37 -0.66 -14.72
C GLU A 103 -7.51 -0.94 -13.76
N LEU A 104 -7.19 -1.36 -12.53
CA LEU A 104 -8.19 -1.62 -11.49
C LEU A 104 -8.95 -0.36 -11.09
N ILE A 105 -8.25 0.75 -10.93
CA ILE A 105 -8.87 2.05 -10.64
C ILE A 105 -9.84 2.42 -11.76
N LEU A 106 -9.39 2.34 -13.02
CA LEU A 106 -10.21 2.71 -14.17
C LEU A 106 -11.47 1.82 -14.32
N ARG A 107 -11.39 0.54 -13.94
CA ARG A 107 -12.53 -0.39 -13.99
C ARG A 107 -13.57 -0.10 -12.89
N ASN A 108 -13.13 0.37 -11.74
CA ASN A 108 -13.99 0.56 -10.57
C ASN A 108 -14.63 1.96 -10.49
N PHE A 109 -14.13 2.93 -11.24
CA PHE A 109 -14.82 4.21 -11.37
C PHE A 109 -15.90 4.17 -12.46
N ASP A 110 -17.12 4.62 -12.11
CA ASP A 110 -18.29 4.58 -12.98
C ASP A 110 -18.06 5.30 -14.32
N LYS A 111 -18.41 4.63 -15.43
CA LYS A 111 -18.25 5.15 -16.79
C LYS A 111 -18.94 6.50 -17.02
N LYS A 112 -20.00 6.81 -16.31
CA LYS A 112 -20.73 8.09 -16.41
C LYS A 112 -19.93 9.28 -15.86
N LYS A 113 -19.06 9.07 -14.86
CA LYS A 113 -18.16 10.11 -14.34
C LYS A 113 -16.85 10.22 -15.13
N ARG A 114 -16.55 9.25 -16.00
CA ARG A 114 -15.31 9.21 -16.79
C ARG A 114 -15.15 10.38 -17.77
N LYS A 115 -16.25 10.93 -18.33
CA LYS A 115 -16.15 12.01 -19.33
C LYS A 115 -15.57 13.30 -18.76
N ASN A 116 -15.77 13.58 -17.47
CA ASN A 116 -15.30 14.83 -16.86
C ASN A 116 -13.95 14.73 -16.16
N ASN A 117 -13.53 13.52 -15.71
CA ASN A 117 -12.33 13.36 -14.90
C ASN A 117 -11.14 12.72 -15.63
N LEU A 118 -11.35 12.14 -16.82
CA LEU A 118 -10.26 11.47 -17.56
C LEU A 118 -9.14 12.44 -17.98
N CYS A 119 -9.48 13.71 -18.22
CA CYS A 119 -8.52 14.74 -18.57
C CYS A 119 -7.65 15.19 -17.38
N GLU A 120 -8.18 15.15 -16.16
CA GLU A 120 -7.42 15.53 -14.96
C GLU A 120 -6.45 14.42 -14.52
N TRP A 121 -6.89 13.17 -14.58
CA TRP A 121 -6.05 12.04 -14.17
C TRP A 121 -4.88 11.78 -15.10
N ARG A 122 -4.98 12.04 -16.38
CA ARG A 122 -3.85 11.94 -17.33
C ARG A 122 -2.67 12.84 -16.96
N LYS A 123 -2.92 13.99 -16.34
CA LYS A 123 -1.87 14.92 -15.91
C LYS A 123 -0.98 14.37 -14.79
N TYR A 124 -1.45 13.34 -14.06
CA TYR A 124 -0.71 12.76 -12.93
C TYR A 124 -0.01 11.44 -13.25
N PHE A 125 -0.32 10.80 -14.40
CA PHE A 125 0.19 9.48 -14.76
C PHE A 125 0.94 9.44 -16.11
N ASP A 126 0.94 10.51 -16.88
CA ASP A 126 1.79 10.73 -18.04
C ASP A 126 3.00 11.59 -17.63
#